data_840ddc3c98425639361543b798a9b52f
#
_entry.id   840ddc3c98425639361543b798a9b52f
#
_cell.length_a   1.000
_cell.length_b   1.000
_cell.length_c   1.000
_cell.angle_alpha   90.00
_cell.angle_beta   90.00
_cell.angle_gamma   90.00
#
_symmetry.space_group_name_H-M   'P 1'
#
loop_
_entity.id
_entity.type
_entity.pdbx_description
1 polymer ?
#
loop_
_entity_poly.entity_id
_entity_poly.type
_entity_poly.pdbx_seq_one_letter_code
_entity_poly.pdbx_strand_id
1 'polypeptide(L)'
;MDQNRMDFDIGADKLREECGVFGMYDFDGNDVARAIYYGLFALQHRGQESCGIAVSDTEGPKGRVAAHKGMGLCNEVFTPEALESLKGNIGVGHVRYSTAGSSTRENAQPLVLNYVKGTLGLAHNGNLVNAPELRHELEYTGAIFQTTIDSEVIAYHIARARIHTPNVESAVAAAMKKLKGAYSLVIMSPRKLIGARDPMGFKPLCIGKRDNAYILASETCALETIGAEFVRDVEPGEIVTITADGISSDKGMCLSDPSGEARCIFEYIYFARPDSVFDGVSVYKARIQAGRFLAVDSPVEADLVVGVPESGNAAALGYAMESGIPYGTAFVKNSYVGRTFIKPKQSSRESAVRIKLNVLKEAVAGKRVIMIDDSIVRGTTSALIVKMLRDAGAREVHVRISAPPFLHPCYFGTDIPSEDQLIAHGRTVDEVREIIGADTLSFLRQERLSQMASERPVCTACFTGNYPMEPPSQDIRGSYEK
;
A
#
# COMPACT_ATOMS: atom_id res chain seq x y z
N MET A 1 21.11 -38.93 -4.47
CA MET A 1 19.67 -38.54 -4.49
C MET A 1 19.55 -37.31 -3.60
N ASP A 2 19.91 -36.14 -4.16
CA ASP A 2 19.85 -34.86 -3.46
C ASP A 2 18.44 -34.32 -3.56
N GLN A 3 17.75 -34.31 -2.43
CA GLN A 3 16.50 -33.59 -2.28
C GLN A 3 16.84 -32.10 -2.19
N ASN A 4 16.60 -31.35 -3.26
CA ASN A 4 16.55 -29.91 -3.28
C ASN A 4 15.46 -29.44 -2.28
N ARG A 5 15.86 -29.22 -1.03
CA ARG A 5 15.05 -28.47 -0.06
C ARG A 5 15.11 -27.00 -0.47
N MET A 6 14.07 -26.56 -1.18
CA MET A 6 13.84 -25.11 -1.31
C MET A 6 13.62 -24.54 0.09
N ASP A 7 14.52 -23.69 0.53
CA ASP A 7 14.38 -22.90 1.77
C ASP A 7 13.33 -21.80 1.54
N PHE A 8 12.09 -22.05 1.94
CA PHE A 8 10.98 -21.10 1.80
C PHE A 8 10.82 -20.23 3.05
N ASP A 9 10.93 -18.91 2.90
CA ASP A 9 10.62 -17.94 3.96
C ASP A 9 9.12 -17.60 3.96
N ILE A 10 8.34 -18.23 4.83
CA ILE A 10 6.88 -18.05 4.95
C ILE A 10 6.49 -16.59 5.31
N GLY A 11 7.38 -15.83 5.94
CA GLY A 11 7.17 -14.39 6.18
C GLY A 11 7.28 -13.55 4.91
N ALA A 12 7.88 -14.11 3.84
CA ALA A 12 8.10 -13.46 2.57
C ALA A 12 7.05 -13.82 1.51
N ASP A 13 6.09 -14.73 1.80
CA ASP A 13 5.14 -15.26 0.81
C ASP A 13 3.85 -14.43 0.70
N LYS A 14 3.54 -13.56 1.66
CA LYS A 14 2.47 -12.57 1.49
C LYS A 14 3.08 -11.30 0.93
N LEU A 15 2.38 -10.73 -0.05
CA LEU A 15 2.67 -9.37 -0.51
C LEU A 15 2.76 -8.46 0.71
N ARG A 16 3.83 -7.71 0.73
CA ARG A 16 4.12 -6.79 1.81
C ARG A 16 3.47 -5.47 1.46
N GLU A 17 3.10 -4.77 2.51
CA GLU A 17 2.24 -3.60 2.50
C GLU A 17 2.92 -2.41 1.81
N GLU A 18 2.11 -1.42 1.48
CA GLU A 18 2.53 -0.15 0.90
C GLU A 18 2.48 0.94 1.96
N CYS A 19 3.23 2.04 1.75
CA CYS A 19 3.22 3.18 2.65
C CYS A 19 1.84 3.87 2.74
N GLY A 20 1.58 4.56 3.85
CA GLY A 20 0.43 5.43 4.03
C GLY A 20 0.87 6.85 4.37
N VAL A 21 0.24 7.84 3.73
CA VAL A 21 0.49 9.27 3.96
C VAL A 21 -0.74 9.94 4.55
N PHE A 22 -0.50 10.91 5.42
CA PHE A 22 -1.53 11.73 6.02
C PHE A 22 -1.03 13.16 6.22
N GLY A 23 -1.88 14.16 6.00
CA GLY A 23 -1.57 15.55 6.28
C GLY A 23 -2.81 16.29 6.75
N MET A 24 -2.63 17.28 7.63
CA MET A 24 -3.73 18.10 8.14
C MET A 24 -3.28 19.55 8.32
N TYR A 25 -4.16 20.48 7.97
CA TYR A 25 -4.02 21.89 8.27
C TYR A 25 -5.31 22.40 8.91
N ASP A 26 -5.22 22.80 10.17
CA ASP A 26 -6.29 23.38 10.97
C ASP A 26 -6.17 24.91 10.97
N PHE A 27 -7.20 25.62 10.48
CA PHE A 27 -7.20 27.07 10.35
C PHE A 27 -7.58 27.81 11.64
N ASP A 28 -8.12 27.08 12.62
CA ASP A 28 -8.43 27.63 13.94
C ASP A 28 -7.21 27.60 14.88
N GLY A 29 -6.08 27.07 14.40
CA GLY A 29 -4.83 27.03 15.14
C GLY A 29 -4.70 25.87 16.13
N ASN A 30 -5.58 24.85 16.05
CA ASN A 30 -5.51 23.70 16.95
C ASN A 30 -4.35 22.77 16.57
N ASP A 31 -3.73 22.13 17.57
CA ASP A 31 -2.69 21.12 17.39
C ASP A 31 -3.20 19.91 16.60
N VAL A 32 -2.55 19.56 15.49
CA VAL A 32 -2.98 18.48 14.58
C VAL A 32 -2.33 17.12 14.85
N ALA A 33 -1.27 17.06 15.67
CA ALA A 33 -0.48 15.85 15.86
C ALA A 33 -1.32 14.62 16.30
N ARG A 34 -2.29 14.82 17.20
CA ARG A 34 -3.17 13.75 17.69
C ARG A 34 -4.14 13.26 16.61
N ALA A 35 -4.67 14.16 15.77
CA ALA A 35 -5.52 13.78 14.64
C ALA A 35 -4.71 13.00 13.58
N ILE A 36 -3.49 13.45 13.28
CA ILE A 36 -2.57 12.74 12.38
C ILE A 36 -2.25 11.35 12.93
N TYR A 37 -1.97 11.23 14.25
CA TYR A 37 -1.73 9.92 14.88
C TYR A 37 -2.89 8.95 14.65
N TYR A 38 -4.15 9.37 14.85
CA TYR A 38 -5.31 8.51 14.61
C TYR A 38 -5.49 8.18 13.12
N GLY A 39 -5.23 9.14 12.23
CA GLY A 39 -5.22 8.90 10.79
C GLY A 39 -4.16 7.86 10.38
N LEU A 40 -2.94 7.96 10.92
CA LEU A 40 -1.88 6.97 10.70
C LEU A 40 -2.22 5.61 11.29
N PHE A 41 -2.86 5.58 12.46
CA PHE A 41 -3.30 4.34 13.09
C PHE A 41 -4.34 3.62 12.20
N ALA A 42 -5.26 4.37 11.57
CA ALA A 42 -6.18 3.83 10.58
C ALA A 42 -5.47 3.29 9.33
N LEU A 43 -4.34 3.88 8.96
CA LEU A 43 -3.49 3.47 7.82
C LEU A 43 -2.40 2.45 8.19
N GLN A 44 -2.37 1.93 9.45
CA GLN A 44 -1.32 1.03 9.93
C GLN A 44 -1.22 -0.27 9.12
N HIS A 45 -2.30 -0.70 8.47
CA HIS A 45 -2.30 -1.85 7.56
C HIS A 45 -1.38 -1.64 6.36
N ARG A 46 -1.12 -0.39 5.95
CA ARG A 46 -0.23 -0.02 4.83
C ARG A 46 1.25 -0.03 5.21
N GLY A 47 1.59 0.23 6.47
CA GLY A 47 2.98 0.28 6.90
C GLY A 47 3.16 -0.06 8.39
N GLN A 48 4.02 -1.04 8.70
CA GLN A 48 4.22 -1.54 10.06
C GLN A 48 5.68 -1.54 10.48
N GLU A 49 6.58 -1.00 9.65
CA GLU A 49 8.02 -0.99 9.89
C GLU A 49 8.46 0.24 10.66
N SER A 50 7.99 1.38 10.26
CA SER A 50 8.27 2.66 10.92
C SER A 50 7.14 3.65 10.70
N CYS A 51 7.08 4.66 11.55
CA CYS A 51 6.14 5.76 11.42
C CYS A 51 6.73 7.07 11.92
N GLY A 52 6.10 8.18 11.54
CA GLY A 52 6.53 9.50 11.96
C GLY A 52 5.49 10.56 11.72
N ILE A 53 5.59 11.65 12.48
CA ILE A 53 4.79 12.87 12.37
C ILE A 53 5.72 14.06 12.42
N ALA A 54 5.50 15.04 11.53
CA ALA A 54 6.11 16.35 11.59
C ALA A 54 5.02 17.41 11.59
N VAL A 55 5.16 18.42 12.44
CA VAL A 55 4.20 19.54 12.60
C VAL A 55 4.89 20.88 12.54
N SER A 56 4.14 21.95 12.18
CA SER A 56 4.59 23.34 12.25
C SER A 56 3.51 24.20 12.90
N ASP A 57 3.96 25.18 13.68
CA ASP A 57 3.08 26.14 14.36
C ASP A 57 2.60 27.29 13.46
N THR A 58 3.09 27.38 12.25
CA THR A 58 2.85 28.47 11.27
C THR A 58 3.28 29.87 11.74
N GLU A 59 3.83 30.00 12.96
CA GLU A 59 4.24 31.27 13.55
C GLU A 59 5.62 31.71 13.09
N GLY A 60 5.84 33.04 13.14
CA GLY A 60 7.10 33.64 12.79
C GLY A 60 7.47 33.56 11.30
N PRO A 61 8.60 34.16 10.88
CA PRO A 61 8.96 34.23 9.46
C PRO A 61 9.39 32.91 8.85
N LYS A 62 9.84 31.95 9.67
CA LYS A 62 10.31 30.63 9.20
C LYS A 62 9.44 29.45 9.67
N GLY A 63 8.49 29.70 10.60
CA GLY A 63 7.79 28.64 11.33
C GLY A 63 8.73 27.79 12.19
N ARG A 64 8.19 27.00 13.09
CA ARG A 64 8.93 25.97 13.82
C ARG A 64 8.44 24.63 13.34
N VAL A 65 9.34 23.72 13.02
CA VAL A 65 9.00 22.33 12.65
C VAL A 65 9.52 21.41 13.74
N ALA A 66 8.62 20.70 14.36
CA ALA A 66 8.91 19.61 15.27
C ALA A 66 8.58 18.28 14.60
N ALA A 67 9.42 17.26 14.79
CA ALA A 67 9.18 15.95 14.23
C ALA A 67 9.54 14.84 15.22
N HIS A 68 8.74 13.78 15.23
CA HIS A 68 9.02 12.55 15.95
C HIS A 68 8.79 11.37 15.01
N LYS A 69 9.79 10.46 14.92
CA LYS A 69 9.71 9.26 14.09
C LYS A 69 10.50 8.12 14.71
N GLY A 70 10.08 6.90 14.45
CA GLY A 70 10.72 5.71 14.99
C GLY A 70 10.41 4.45 14.21
N MET A 71 11.14 3.38 14.54
CA MET A 71 10.86 2.03 14.05
C MET A 71 9.77 1.41 14.91
N GLY A 72 8.81 0.73 14.30
CA GLY A 72 7.69 0.07 14.98
C GLY A 72 6.33 0.64 14.60
N LEU A 73 5.29 0.15 15.27
CA LEU A 73 3.90 0.55 15.08
C LEU A 73 3.63 1.93 15.69
N CYS A 74 2.57 2.61 15.24
CA CYS A 74 2.20 3.93 15.75
C CYS A 74 2.06 3.97 17.27
N ASN A 75 1.45 2.95 17.89
CA ASN A 75 1.29 2.85 19.33
C ASN A 75 2.58 2.53 20.11
N GLU A 76 3.62 2.06 19.42
CA GLU A 76 4.94 1.82 20.00
C GLU A 76 5.83 3.06 19.91
N VAL A 77 5.71 3.81 18.81
CA VAL A 77 6.54 4.99 18.54
C VAL A 77 6.00 6.25 19.23
N PHE A 78 4.68 6.43 19.25
CA PHE A 78 4.06 7.64 19.79
C PHE A 78 3.54 7.41 21.20
N THR A 79 4.34 7.79 22.22
CA THR A 79 3.87 7.90 23.60
C THR A 79 3.02 9.18 23.76
N PRO A 80 2.20 9.29 24.84
CA PRO A 80 1.48 10.53 25.13
C PRO A 80 2.39 11.75 25.17
N GLU A 81 3.58 11.64 25.78
CA GLU A 81 4.56 12.72 25.91
C GLU A 81 5.14 13.12 24.53
N ALA A 82 5.39 12.14 23.65
CA ALA A 82 5.86 12.40 22.31
C ALA A 82 4.81 13.20 21.52
N LEU A 83 3.52 12.82 21.59
CA LEU A 83 2.44 13.55 20.94
C LEU A 83 2.23 14.93 21.51
N GLU A 84 2.35 15.11 22.85
CA GLU A 84 2.23 16.43 23.50
C GLU A 84 3.37 17.37 23.14
N SER A 85 4.53 16.85 22.77
CA SER A 85 5.67 17.64 22.32
C SER A 85 5.51 18.20 20.88
N LEU A 86 4.61 17.58 20.09
CA LEU A 86 4.35 17.94 18.70
C LEU A 86 3.26 19.02 18.64
N LYS A 87 3.66 20.30 18.78
CA LYS A 87 2.78 21.45 18.73
C LYS A 87 2.78 22.08 17.35
N GLY A 88 1.59 22.31 16.81
CA GLY A 88 1.40 22.97 15.54
C GLY A 88 0.07 22.63 14.90
N ASN A 89 -0.43 23.56 14.07
CA ASN A 89 -1.74 23.46 13.40
C ASN A 89 -1.65 22.97 11.95
N ILE A 90 -0.45 22.69 11.46
CA ILE A 90 -0.19 22.05 10.18
C ILE A 90 0.78 20.89 10.38
N GLY A 91 0.54 19.75 9.74
CA GLY A 91 1.45 18.62 9.88
C GLY A 91 1.28 17.57 8.82
N VAL A 92 2.29 16.69 8.73
CA VAL A 92 2.32 15.51 7.86
C VAL A 92 2.73 14.29 8.67
N GLY A 93 2.17 13.15 8.32
CA GLY A 93 2.45 11.87 8.91
C GLY A 93 2.66 10.79 7.88
N HIS A 94 3.37 9.73 8.28
CA HIS A 94 3.71 8.60 7.43
C HIS A 94 3.74 7.30 8.23
N VAL A 95 3.24 6.22 7.62
CA VAL A 95 3.51 4.83 8.01
C VAL A 95 4.25 4.15 6.87
N ARG A 96 5.39 3.52 7.19
CA ARG A 96 6.30 2.97 6.20
C ARG A 96 6.28 1.45 6.18
N TYR A 97 6.34 0.94 4.95
CA TYR A 97 6.87 -0.36 4.63
C TYR A 97 8.02 -0.19 3.62
N SER A 98 9.16 -0.89 3.79
CA SER A 98 10.30 -0.75 2.86
C SER A 98 10.02 -1.46 1.54
N THR A 99 9.78 -0.66 0.50
CA THR A 99 9.82 -1.09 -0.91
C THR A 99 11.17 -0.77 -1.54
N ALA A 100 11.82 0.29 -1.06
CA ALA A 100 13.16 0.73 -1.44
C ALA A 100 13.91 1.23 -0.21
N GLY A 101 15.23 0.92 -0.14
CA GLY A 101 16.11 1.31 0.95
C GLY A 101 16.01 0.42 2.19
N SER A 102 17.05 0.49 3.02
CA SER A 102 17.18 -0.32 4.23
C SER A 102 16.13 0.01 5.29
N SER A 103 15.81 -0.99 6.13
CA SER A 103 14.92 -0.85 7.28
C SER A 103 15.64 -0.21 8.46
N THR A 104 15.87 1.09 8.38
CA THR A 104 16.56 1.89 9.40
C THR A 104 15.79 3.14 9.77
N ARG A 105 16.08 3.69 10.95
CA ARG A 105 15.41 4.89 11.46
C ARG A 105 15.61 6.12 10.57
N GLU A 106 16.75 6.22 9.90
CA GLU A 106 17.08 7.29 8.98
C GLU A 106 16.07 7.34 7.82
N ASN A 107 15.69 6.17 7.34
CA ASN A 107 14.72 5.99 6.26
C ASN A 107 13.25 6.15 6.69
N ALA A 108 12.97 6.28 8.00
CA ALA A 108 11.62 6.59 8.45
C ALA A 108 11.19 7.99 7.98
N GLN A 109 9.94 8.11 7.56
CA GLN A 109 9.34 9.36 7.10
C GLN A 109 8.34 9.91 8.14
N PRO A 110 7.99 11.23 8.10
CA PRO A 110 8.35 12.21 7.07
C PRO A 110 9.84 12.56 7.07
N LEU A 111 10.36 12.88 5.88
CA LEU A 111 11.64 13.56 5.77
C LEU A 111 11.45 15.04 6.12
N VAL A 112 12.27 15.55 7.03
CA VAL A 112 12.27 16.97 7.40
C VAL A 112 13.64 17.53 7.05
N LEU A 113 13.66 18.41 6.05
CA LEU A 113 14.89 18.98 5.48
C LEU A 113 14.89 20.48 5.58
N ASN A 114 16.00 21.03 6.05
CA ASN A 114 16.24 22.48 6.07
C ASN A 114 17.05 22.89 4.86
N TYR A 115 16.60 23.92 4.16
CA TYR A 115 17.29 24.48 3.01
C TYR A 115 17.16 26.00 2.98
N VAL A 116 17.76 26.65 1.99
CA VAL A 116 17.86 28.11 1.91
C VAL A 116 16.51 28.86 1.96
N LYS A 117 15.41 28.23 1.57
CA LYS A 117 14.05 28.84 1.58
C LYS A 117 13.22 28.45 2.81
N GLY A 118 13.75 27.68 3.74
CA GLY A 118 13.07 27.27 4.97
C GLY A 118 13.13 25.77 5.21
N THR A 119 12.06 25.21 5.76
CA THR A 119 11.93 23.78 6.06
C THR A 119 10.92 23.12 5.15
N LEU A 120 11.20 21.91 4.72
CA LEU A 120 10.31 21.05 3.96
C LEU A 120 10.09 19.74 4.72
N GLY A 121 8.84 19.38 4.98
CA GLY A 121 8.42 18.04 5.43
C GLY A 121 7.84 17.30 4.25
N LEU A 122 8.22 16.03 4.04
CA LEU A 122 7.74 15.22 2.92
C LEU A 122 7.41 13.80 3.36
N ALA A 123 6.20 13.36 3.04
CA ALA A 123 5.73 11.99 3.14
C ALA A 123 5.39 11.46 1.74
N HIS A 124 5.86 10.27 1.40
CA HIS A 124 5.76 9.66 0.08
C HIS A 124 5.22 8.23 0.18
N ASN A 125 4.20 7.94 -0.61
CA ASN A 125 3.71 6.60 -0.88
C ASN A 125 3.92 6.28 -2.36
N GLY A 126 4.77 5.31 -2.67
CA GLY A 126 5.08 4.89 -4.01
C GLY A 126 6.53 4.47 -4.21
N ASN A 127 6.96 4.45 -5.48
CA ASN A 127 8.34 4.14 -5.87
C ASN A 127 8.68 4.77 -7.21
N LEU A 128 9.83 5.45 -7.27
CA LEU A 128 10.34 6.02 -8.52
C LEU A 128 11.17 5.01 -9.29
N VAL A 129 10.85 4.81 -10.56
CA VAL A 129 11.62 3.92 -11.45
C VAL A 129 12.93 4.55 -11.92
N ASN A 130 13.05 5.87 -11.87
CA ASN A 130 14.27 6.60 -12.25
C ASN A 130 14.98 7.27 -11.05
N ALA A 131 14.72 6.80 -9.83
CA ALA A 131 15.39 7.35 -8.64
C ALA A 131 16.92 7.25 -8.72
N PRO A 132 17.53 6.15 -9.23
CA PRO A 132 18.97 6.02 -9.34
C PRO A 132 19.61 7.07 -10.22
N GLU A 133 19.06 7.29 -11.39
CA GLU A 133 19.59 8.27 -12.35
C GLU A 133 19.49 9.69 -11.78
N LEU A 134 18.33 10.01 -11.19
CA LEU A 134 18.12 11.32 -10.55
C LEU A 134 19.03 11.53 -9.35
N ARG A 135 19.27 10.47 -8.54
CA ARG A 135 20.19 10.52 -7.43
C ARG A 135 21.62 10.77 -7.91
N HIS A 136 22.07 10.03 -8.92
CA HIS A 136 23.40 10.20 -9.49
C HIS A 136 23.61 11.62 -10.06
N GLU A 137 22.60 12.18 -10.78
CA GLU A 137 22.63 13.58 -11.24
C GLU A 137 22.86 14.56 -10.09
N LEU A 138 22.16 14.33 -8.96
CA LEU A 138 22.27 15.18 -7.78
C LEU A 138 23.63 15.04 -7.09
N GLU A 139 24.12 13.82 -6.87
CA GLU A 139 25.41 13.51 -6.24
C GLU A 139 26.56 14.13 -7.07
N TYR A 140 26.50 14.03 -8.39
CA TYR A 140 27.50 14.62 -9.29
C TYR A 140 27.56 16.15 -9.19
N THR A 141 26.46 16.79 -8.75
CA THR A 141 26.40 18.24 -8.48
C THR A 141 26.63 18.61 -7.01
N GLY A 142 27.08 17.66 -6.18
CA GLY A 142 27.49 17.85 -4.79
C GLY A 142 26.39 17.63 -3.74
N ALA A 143 25.27 16.99 -4.08
CA ALA A 143 24.27 16.61 -3.08
C ALA A 143 24.82 15.48 -2.17
N ILE A 144 24.58 15.60 -0.87
CA ILE A 144 24.97 14.61 0.14
C ILE A 144 23.69 14.00 0.71
N PHE A 145 23.43 12.75 0.37
CA PHE A 145 22.25 12.01 0.84
C PHE A 145 22.45 11.44 2.23
N GLN A 146 21.40 11.51 3.05
CA GLN A 146 21.37 10.97 4.41
C GLN A 146 20.63 9.63 4.48
N THR A 147 19.84 9.31 3.45
CA THR A 147 18.98 8.13 3.39
C THR A 147 19.23 7.33 2.11
N THR A 148 18.70 6.13 2.06
CA THR A 148 18.74 5.27 0.89
C THR A 148 17.40 5.21 0.15
N ILE A 149 16.43 6.09 0.49
CA ILE A 149 15.08 6.09 -0.11
C ILE A 149 14.98 7.13 -1.25
N ASP A 150 14.13 6.83 -2.20
CA ASP A 150 13.80 7.70 -3.34
C ASP A 150 13.11 9.00 -2.92
N SER A 151 12.43 9.00 -1.78
CA SER A 151 11.76 10.20 -1.22
C SER A 151 12.74 11.35 -0.97
N GLU A 152 14.01 11.07 -0.62
CA GLU A 152 15.03 12.10 -0.46
C GLU A 152 15.42 12.69 -1.83
N VAL A 153 15.44 11.89 -2.89
CA VAL A 153 15.64 12.36 -4.27
C VAL A 153 14.53 13.34 -4.66
N ILE A 154 13.28 13.01 -4.36
CA ILE A 154 12.13 13.91 -4.59
C ILE A 154 12.32 15.22 -3.85
N ALA A 155 12.67 15.17 -2.57
CA ALA A 155 12.86 16.35 -1.73
C ALA A 155 14.00 17.26 -2.24
N TYR A 156 15.11 16.68 -2.70
CA TYR A 156 16.21 17.44 -3.32
C TYR A 156 15.77 18.12 -4.62
N HIS A 157 15.02 17.45 -5.50
CA HIS A 157 14.53 18.08 -6.73
C HIS A 157 13.55 19.21 -6.45
N ILE A 158 12.67 19.09 -5.46
CA ILE A 158 11.78 20.16 -5.03
C ILE A 158 12.59 21.33 -4.46
N ALA A 159 13.53 21.07 -3.55
CA ALA A 159 14.37 22.11 -2.94
C ALA A 159 15.21 22.86 -3.97
N ARG A 160 15.80 22.16 -4.94
CA ARG A 160 16.57 22.72 -6.04
C ARG A 160 15.69 23.59 -6.95
N ALA A 161 14.52 23.07 -7.36
CA ALA A 161 13.56 23.82 -8.16
C ALA A 161 13.05 25.08 -7.44
N ARG A 162 12.86 25.00 -6.11
CA ARG A 162 12.37 26.13 -5.30
C ARG A 162 13.31 27.35 -5.28
N ILE A 163 14.58 27.18 -5.60
CA ILE A 163 15.53 28.31 -5.72
C ILE A 163 15.11 29.22 -6.87
N HIS A 164 14.55 28.66 -7.94
CA HIS A 164 14.23 29.35 -9.19
C HIS A 164 12.73 29.54 -9.43
N THR A 165 11.87 29.06 -8.52
CA THR A 165 10.41 29.18 -8.62
C THR A 165 9.86 30.14 -7.55
N PRO A 166 8.71 30.80 -7.80
CA PRO A 166 8.15 31.80 -6.87
C PRO A 166 7.66 31.18 -5.55
N ASN A 167 7.18 29.94 -5.59
CA ASN A 167 6.57 29.25 -4.46
C ASN A 167 6.89 27.74 -4.48
N VAL A 168 6.49 27.00 -3.43
CA VAL A 168 6.81 25.59 -3.28
C VAL A 168 5.96 24.72 -4.20
N GLU A 169 4.70 25.06 -4.44
CA GLU A 169 3.81 24.34 -5.37
C GLU A 169 4.35 24.36 -6.80
N SER A 170 4.86 25.48 -7.27
CA SER A 170 5.55 25.57 -8.57
C SER A 170 6.85 24.74 -8.60
N ALA A 171 7.54 24.61 -7.45
CA ALA A 171 8.70 23.74 -7.35
C ALA A 171 8.32 22.27 -7.41
N VAL A 172 7.19 21.89 -6.80
CA VAL A 172 6.63 20.52 -6.91
C VAL A 172 6.27 20.22 -8.36
N ALA A 173 5.57 21.12 -9.06
CA ALA A 173 5.25 20.97 -10.49
C ALA A 173 6.51 20.82 -11.35
N ALA A 174 7.57 21.58 -11.06
CA ALA A 174 8.84 21.47 -11.76
C ALA A 174 9.56 20.13 -11.49
N ALA A 175 9.49 19.63 -10.25
CA ALA A 175 10.02 18.32 -9.88
C ALA A 175 9.24 17.19 -10.57
N MET A 176 7.91 17.22 -10.56
CA MET A 176 7.05 16.19 -11.19
C MET A 176 7.37 15.96 -12.66
N LYS A 177 7.85 16.97 -13.39
CA LYS A 177 8.30 16.81 -14.79
C LYS A 177 9.51 15.89 -14.98
N LYS A 178 10.27 15.65 -13.90
CA LYS A 178 11.45 14.78 -13.90
C LYS A 178 11.18 13.41 -13.30
N LEU A 179 10.23 13.33 -12.37
CA LEU A 179 9.92 12.10 -11.65
C LEU A 179 9.20 11.11 -12.57
N LYS A 180 9.68 9.86 -12.62
CA LYS A 180 9.03 8.74 -13.28
C LYS A 180 8.75 7.66 -12.24
N GLY A 181 7.53 7.16 -12.20
CA GLY A 181 7.12 6.13 -11.22
C GLY A 181 5.78 6.46 -10.58
N ALA A 182 5.46 5.70 -9.55
CA ALA A 182 4.26 5.88 -8.76
C ALA A 182 4.56 6.75 -7.54
N TYR A 183 3.73 7.78 -7.30
CA TYR A 183 3.84 8.56 -6.08
C TYR A 183 2.54 9.27 -5.70
N SER A 184 2.23 9.22 -4.42
CA SER A 184 1.35 10.17 -3.75
C SER A 184 2.16 10.87 -2.68
N LEU A 185 2.27 12.19 -2.78
CA LEU A 185 3.08 13.03 -1.91
C LEU A 185 2.19 13.87 -1.00
N VAL A 186 2.53 13.92 0.27
CA VAL A 186 2.03 14.95 1.19
C VAL A 186 3.23 15.75 1.69
N ILE A 187 3.23 17.02 1.36
CA ILE A 187 4.36 17.93 1.56
C ILE A 187 3.92 19.05 2.48
N MET A 188 4.73 19.35 3.48
CA MET A 188 4.53 20.47 4.38
C MET A 188 5.69 21.48 4.22
N SER A 189 5.35 22.73 4.02
CA SER A 189 6.20 23.85 4.41
C SER A 189 5.61 24.47 5.67
N PRO A 190 6.29 25.41 6.37
CA PRO A 190 5.76 25.97 7.61
C PRO A 190 4.35 26.57 7.54
N ARG A 191 3.83 26.88 6.34
CA ARG A 191 2.51 27.54 6.15
C ARG A 191 1.68 26.96 5.02
N LYS A 192 2.10 25.87 4.42
CA LYS A 192 1.37 25.23 3.30
C LYS A 192 1.39 23.73 3.46
N LEU A 193 0.25 23.12 3.24
CA LEU A 193 0.11 21.70 3.06
C LEU A 193 -0.18 21.44 1.59
N ILE A 194 0.58 20.53 0.96
CA ILE A 194 0.49 20.25 -0.47
C ILE A 194 0.31 18.75 -0.66
N GLY A 195 -0.70 18.38 -1.45
CA GLY A 195 -0.87 17.03 -1.99
C GLY A 195 -0.47 17.01 -3.45
N ALA A 196 0.28 16.00 -3.88
CA ALA A 196 0.55 15.78 -5.29
C ALA A 196 0.44 14.29 -5.63
N ARG A 197 -0.23 13.99 -6.73
CA ARG A 197 -0.42 12.62 -7.22
C ARG A 197 0.27 12.47 -8.58
N ASP A 198 0.90 11.31 -8.83
CA ASP A 198 1.54 11.06 -10.12
C ASP A 198 0.54 11.16 -11.30
N PRO A 199 1.00 11.49 -12.52
CA PRO A 199 0.10 11.70 -13.67
C PRO A 199 -0.69 10.47 -14.10
N MET A 200 -0.24 9.26 -13.76
CA MET A 200 -0.97 8.03 -14.05
C MET A 200 -1.92 7.63 -12.92
N GLY A 201 -1.75 8.21 -11.72
CA GLY A 201 -2.62 7.97 -10.56
C GLY A 201 -2.45 6.59 -9.95
N PHE A 202 -1.24 6.02 -9.95
CA PHE A 202 -0.98 4.69 -9.40
C PHE A 202 -1.47 4.54 -7.97
N LYS A 203 -1.11 5.51 -7.09
CA LYS A 203 -1.44 5.45 -5.68
C LYS A 203 -2.60 6.39 -5.34
N PRO A 204 -3.47 6.00 -4.39
CA PRO A 204 -4.59 6.84 -3.98
C PRO A 204 -4.13 8.04 -3.14
N LEU A 205 -4.87 9.14 -3.27
CA LEU A 205 -4.79 10.31 -2.40
C LEU A 205 -6.13 11.01 -2.40
N CYS A 206 -6.71 11.27 -1.24
CA CYS A 206 -7.99 11.93 -1.10
C CYS A 206 -7.92 13.16 -0.20
N ILE A 207 -8.93 14.03 -0.34
CA ILE A 207 -9.11 15.26 0.43
C ILE A 207 -10.30 15.06 1.36
N GLY A 208 -10.10 15.37 2.64
CA GLY A 208 -11.16 15.45 3.64
C GLY A 208 -11.26 16.84 4.26
N LYS A 209 -12.38 17.07 4.94
CA LYS A 209 -12.63 18.28 5.72
C LYS A 209 -13.22 17.90 7.08
N ARG A 210 -12.71 18.52 8.14
CA ARG A 210 -13.27 18.42 9.48
C ARG A 210 -13.27 19.80 10.12
N ASP A 211 -14.44 20.30 10.45
CA ASP A 211 -14.61 21.65 10.97
C ASP A 211 -13.93 22.67 10.05
N ASN A 212 -12.95 23.44 10.55
CA ASN A 212 -12.17 24.40 9.77
C ASN A 212 -10.77 23.86 9.39
N ALA A 213 -10.64 22.53 9.21
CA ALA A 213 -9.40 21.88 8.81
C ALA A 213 -9.58 21.12 7.50
N TYR A 214 -8.55 21.14 6.64
CA TYR A 214 -8.43 20.27 5.48
C TYR A 214 -7.43 19.16 5.75
N ILE A 215 -7.73 17.99 5.19
CA ILE A 215 -6.97 16.77 5.37
C ILE A 215 -6.59 16.18 3.99
N LEU A 216 -5.39 15.63 3.90
CA LEU A 216 -4.93 14.78 2.80
C LEU A 216 -4.63 13.39 3.37
N ALA A 217 -5.14 12.34 2.74
CA ALA A 217 -4.93 10.97 3.21
C ALA A 217 -4.81 9.98 2.05
N SER A 218 -4.07 8.89 2.24
CA SER A 218 -4.01 7.79 1.28
C SER A 218 -5.36 7.12 1.07
N GLU A 219 -6.19 6.99 2.15
CA GLU A 219 -7.47 6.29 2.10
C GLU A 219 -8.56 7.03 2.87
N THR A 220 -9.81 6.86 2.42
CA THR A 220 -10.99 7.48 3.07
C THR A 220 -11.24 6.93 4.47
N CYS A 221 -10.86 5.68 4.77
CA CYS A 221 -10.97 5.12 6.12
C CYS A 221 -10.23 5.92 7.17
N ALA A 222 -9.13 6.61 6.79
CA ALA A 222 -8.40 7.49 7.69
C ALA A 222 -9.17 8.78 7.98
N LEU A 223 -9.94 9.29 7.01
CA LEU A 223 -10.84 10.43 7.19
C LEU A 223 -11.97 10.08 8.17
N GLU A 224 -12.64 8.96 7.93
CA GLU A 224 -13.72 8.47 8.78
C GLU A 224 -13.28 8.25 10.23
N THR A 225 -12.08 7.69 10.43
CA THR A 225 -11.53 7.44 11.77
C THR A 225 -11.37 8.71 12.60
N ILE A 226 -11.11 9.85 11.97
CA ILE A 226 -10.98 11.15 12.68
C ILE A 226 -12.26 11.99 12.61
N GLY A 227 -13.36 11.44 12.06
CA GLY A 227 -14.62 12.16 11.90
C GLY A 227 -14.59 13.26 10.85
N ALA A 228 -13.76 13.12 9.82
CA ALA A 228 -13.70 14.04 8.69
C ALA A 228 -14.61 13.58 7.56
N GLU A 229 -15.22 14.54 6.88
CA GLU A 229 -16.01 14.31 5.68
C GLU A 229 -15.10 14.17 4.46
N PHE A 230 -15.38 13.19 3.60
CA PHE A 230 -14.74 13.07 2.30
C PHE A 230 -15.19 14.21 1.37
N VAL A 231 -14.25 14.93 0.79
CA VAL A 231 -14.51 15.99 -0.17
C VAL A 231 -14.42 15.46 -1.60
N ARG A 232 -13.26 14.92 -1.98
CA ARG A 232 -12.98 14.29 -3.27
C ARG A 232 -11.62 13.60 -3.28
N ASP A 233 -11.40 12.79 -4.29
CA ASP A 233 -10.04 12.32 -4.59
C ASP A 233 -9.19 13.45 -5.21
N VAL A 234 -7.86 13.34 -5.05
CA VAL A 234 -6.89 14.12 -5.84
C VAL A 234 -6.76 13.44 -7.20
N GLU A 235 -6.96 14.21 -8.27
CA GLU A 235 -6.90 13.66 -9.62
C GLU A 235 -5.46 13.22 -9.99
N PRO A 236 -5.28 12.23 -10.88
CA PRO A 236 -3.96 11.91 -11.43
C PRO A 236 -3.29 13.15 -12.04
N GLY A 237 -2.06 13.45 -11.61
CA GLY A 237 -1.31 14.64 -12.06
C GLY A 237 -1.66 15.95 -11.35
N GLU A 238 -2.64 15.95 -10.44
CA GLU A 238 -3.05 17.15 -9.72
C GLU A 238 -2.09 17.49 -8.57
N ILE A 239 -1.86 18.79 -8.38
CA ILE A 239 -1.22 19.37 -7.19
C ILE A 239 -2.27 20.19 -6.45
N VAL A 240 -2.60 19.77 -5.24
CA VAL A 240 -3.51 20.49 -4.33
C VAL A 240 -2.67 21.27 -3.33
N THR A 241 -2.95 22.56 -3.17
CA THR A 241 -2.28 23.42 -2.18
C THR A 241 -3.30 23.98 -1.21
N ILE A 242 -3.05 23.75 0.07
CA ILE A 242 -3.87 24.22 1.20
C ILE A 242 -3.07 25.28 1.95
N THR A 243 -3.63 26.49 2.07
CA THR A 243 -3.08 27.65 2.76
C THR A 243 -4.13 28.25 3.67
N ALA A 244 -3.78 29.28 4.46
CA ALA A 244 -4.74 30.04 5.25
C ALA A 244 -5.87 30.67 4.40
N ASP A 245 -5.62 30.89 3.10
CA ASP A 245 -6.60 31.44 2.16
C ASP A 245 -7.57 30.37 1.60
N GLY A 246 -7.36 29.10 1.96
CA GLY A 246 -8.16 27.96 1.50
C GLY A 246 -7.39 26.97 0.64
N ILE A 247 -8.12 26.24 -0.21
CA ILE A 247 -7.60 25.19 -1.09
C ILE A 247 -7.55 25.66 -2.55
N SER A 248 -6.45 25.36 -3.22
CA SER A 248 -6.27 25.59 -4.66
C SER A 248 -5.75 24.34 -5.35
N SER A 249 -5.96 24.24 -6.66
CA SER A 249 -5.63 23.08 -7.48
C SER A 249 -4.86 23.52 -8.72
N ASP A 250 -3.76 22.83 -9.02
CA ASP A 250 -3.01 22.93 -10.28
C ASP A 250 -3.09 21.58 -11.00
N LYS A 251 -3.68 21.58 -12.19
CA LYS A 251 -3.89 20.41 -13.04
C LYS A 251 -2.95 20.39 -14.26
N GLY A 252 -1.91 21.19 -14.25
CA GLY A 252 -0.96 21.31 -15.37
C GLY A 252 -0.18 20.02 -15.69
N MET A 253 -0.20 19.03 -14.77
CA MET A 253 0.44 17.73 -14.96
C MET A 253 -0.57 16.58 -15.20
N CYS A 254 -1.89 16.87 -15.20
CA CYS A 254 -2.89 15.88 -15.56
C CYS A 254 -2.76 15.51 -17.03
N LEU A 255 -2.98 14.23 -17.33
CA LEU A 255 -2.98 13.75 -18.72
C LEU A 255 -4.15 14.35 -19.50
N SER A 256 -3.93 14.71 -20.74
CA SER A 256 -4.98 15.20 -21.64
C SER A 256 -5.98 14.09 -22.03
N ASP A 257 -5.52 12.85 -22.04
CA ASP A 257 -6.32 11.65 -22.26
C ASP A 257 -6.28 10.74 -21.01
N PRO A 258 -7.40 10.64 -20.27
CA PRO A 258 -7.48 9.77 -19.09
C PRO A 258 -7.26 8.27 -19.37
N SER A 259 -7.31 7.82 -20.63
CA SER A 259 -6.99 6.42 -20.99
C SER A 259 -5.53 6.07 -20.71
N GLY A 260 -4.65 7.06 -20.58
CA GLY A 260 -3.25 6.89 -20.16
C GLY A 260 -3.05 6.74 -18.66
N GLU A 261 -4.10 6.85 -17.84
CA GLU A 261 -4.01 6.61 -16.42
C GLU A 261 -3.81 5.10 -16.11
N ALA A 262 -3.25 4.79 -14.94
CA ALA A 262 -2.87 3.43 -14.61
C ALA A 262 -2.93 3.18 -13.09
N ARG A 263 -4.12 3.27 -12.50
CA ARG A 263 -4.34 2.99 -11.07
C ARG A 263 -3.89 1.59 -10.72
N CYS A 264 -3.18 1.43 -9.62
CA CYS A 264 -2.78 0.09 -9.20
C CYS A 264 -4.02 -0.76 -8.88
N ILE A 265 -4.26 -1.81 -9.68
CA ILE A 265 -5.40 -2.72 -9.45
C ILE A 265 -5.28 -3.44 -8.10
N PHE A 266 -4.06 -3.61 -7.60
CA PHE A 266 -3.81 -4.32 -6.36
C PHE A 266 -4.26 -3.53 -5.12
N GLU A 267 -4.45 -2.22 -5.23
CA GLU A 267 -5.14 -1.42 -4.21
C GLU A 267 -6.56 -1.95 -3.96
N TYR A 268 -7.31 -2.27 -5.02
CA TYR A 268 -8.66 -2.84 -4.89
C TYR A 268 -8.63 -4.31 -4.44
N ILE A 269 -7.65 -5.09 -4.90
CA ILE A 269 -7.56 -6.52 -4.57
C ILE A 269 -7.16 -6.73 -3.11
N TYR A 270 -6.14 -6.00 -2.63
CA TYR A 270 -5.51 -6.31 -1.35
C TYR A 270 -5.21 -5.11 -0.45
N PHE A 271 -4.47 -4.07 -0.93
CA PHE A 271 -3.86 -3.08 -0.04
C PHE A 271 -4.86 -2.22 0.70
N ALA A 272 -5.80 -1.58 -0.01
CA ALA A 272 -6.75 -0.70 0.63
C ALA A 272 -7.69 -1.46 1.58
N ARG A 273 -8.10 -0.82 2.67
CA ARG A 273 -9.10 -1.39 3.57
C ARG A 273 -10.44 -1.54 2.84
N PRO A 274 -11.23 -2.58 3.15
CA PRO A 274 -12.53 -2.80 2.49
C PRO A 274 -13.51 -1.62 2.65
N ASP A 275 -13.41 -0.88 3.74
CA ASP A 275 -14.22 0.31 4.03
C ASP A 275 -13.75 1.57 3.28
N SER A 276 -12.67 1.50 2.53
CA SER A 276 -12.18 2.62 1.71
C SER A 276 -12.88 2.71 0.35
N VAL A 277 -12.97 3.97 -0.11
CA VAL A 277 -13.40 4.32 -1.47
C VAL A 277 -12.32 5.18 -2.08
N PHE A 278 -11.89 4.89 -3.31
CA PHE A 278 -11.02 5.79 -4.04
C PHE A 278 -11.33 5.79 -5.53
N ASP A 279 -11.13 6.94 -6.17
CA ASP A 279 -11.54 7.22 -7.55
C ASP A 279 -13.00 6.81 -7.83
N GLY A 280 -13.88 6.96 -6.80
CA GLY A 280 -15.29 6.65 -6.87
C GLY A 280 -15.66 5.16 -6.80
N VAL A 281 -14.69 4.27 -6.57
CA VAL A 281 -14.89 2.82 -6.49
C VAL A 281 -14.73 2.32 -5.06
N SER A 282 -15.76 1.68 -4.52
CA SER A 282 -15.69 1.03 -3.20
C SER A 282 -14.87 -0.25 -3.28
N VAL A 283 -13.83 -0.34 -2.46
CA VAL A 283 -12.95 -1.51 -2.35
C VAL A 283 -13.75 -2.77 -1.98
N TYR A 284 -14.69 -2.64 -1.03
CA TYR A 284 -15.56 -3.74 -0.64
C TYR A 284 -16.39 -4.28 -1.81
N LYS A 285 -17.03 -3.37 -2.58
CA LYS A 285 -17.82 -3.77 -3.76
C LYS A 285 -16.98 -4.39 -4.84
N ALA A 286 -15.77 -3.87 -5.08
CA ALA A 286 -14.82 -4.44 -6.04
C ALA A 286 -14.45 -5.89 -5.67
N ARG A 287 -14.16 -6.17 -4.40
CA ARG A 287 -13.84 -7.53 -3.91
C ARG A 287 -15.06 -8.48 -3.97
N ILE A 288 -16.25 -8.01 -3.63
CA ILE A 288 -17.50 -8.78 -3.83
C ILE A 288 -17.66 -9.16 -5.30
N GLN A 289 -17.44 -8.20 -6.20
CA GLN A 289 -17.58 -8.43 -7.64
C GLN A 289 -16.55 -9.44 -8.18
N ALA A 290 -15.30 -9.38 -7.68
CA ALA A 290 -14.27 -10.38 -8.01
C ALA A 290 -14.71 -11.80 -7.62
N GLY A 291 -15.31 -11.96 -6.44
CA GLY A 291 -15.87 -13.24 -5.99
C GLY A 291 -17.00 -13.75 -6.87
N ARG A 292 -17.92 -12.87 -7.30
CA ARG A 292 -18.99 -13.22 -8.24
C ARG A 292 -18.44 -13.68 -9.58
N PHE A 293 -17.45 -12.99 -10.12
CA PHE A 293 -16.79 -13.40 -11.35
C PHE A 293 -16.14 -14.77 -11.23
N LEU A 294 -15.47 -15.05 -10.12
CA LEU A 294 -14.88 -16.38 -9.86
C LEU A 294 -15.95 -17.48 -9.84
N ALA A 295 -17.12 -17.24 -9.28
CA ALA A 295 -18.22 -18.21 -9.26
C ALA A 295 -18.77 -18.49 -10.67
N VAL A 296 -18.89 -17.46 -11.50
CA VAL A 296 -19.34 -17.59 -12.89
C VAL A 296 -18.30 -18.28 -13.77
N ASP A 297 -17.04 -17.84 -13.66
CA ASP A 297 -15.97 -18.27 -14.57
C ASP A 297 -15.37 -19.64 -14.17
N SER A 298 -15.50 -20.04 -12.90
CA SER A 298 -14.89 -21.27 -12.35
C SER A 298 -15.80 -21.93 -11.32
N PRO A 299 -17.02 -22.36 -11.71
CA PRO A 299 -17.94 -23.05 -10.81
C PRO A 299 -17.37 -24.40 -10.39
N VAL A 300 -17.70 -24.84 -9.18
CA VAL A 300 -17.39 -26.17 -8.66
C VAL A 300 -18.44 -26.60 -7.64
N GLU A 301 -18.76 -27.87 -7.59
CA GLU A 301 -19.64 -28.42 -6.55
C GLU A 301 -18.93 -28.45 -5.20
N ALA A 302 -19.51 -27.80 -4.20
CA ALA A 302 -18.97 -27.76 -2.86
C ALA A 302 -20.08 -27.55 -1.82
N ASP A 303 -19.70 -27.72 -0.55
CA ASP A 303 -20.64 -27.67 0.57
C ASP A 303 -20.50 -26.36 1.36
N LEU A 304 -19.34 -25.63 1.18
CA LEU A 304 -19.02 -24.45 1.95
C LEU A 304 -18.06 -23.54 1.19
N VAL A 305 -18.32 -22.22 1.19
CA VAL A 305 -17.39 -21.17 0.75
C VAL A 305 -16.79 -20.48 1.97
N VAL A 306 -15.47 -20.33 1.99
CA VAL A 306 -14.73 -19.67 3.08
C VAL A 306 -13.71 -18.70 2.53
N GLY A 307 -13.49 -17.57 3.21
CA GLY A 307 -12.43 -16.62 2.89
C GLY A 307 -11.21 -16.82 3.78
N VAL A 308 -10.02 -16.65 3.21
CA VAL A 308 -8.80 -16.50 4.02
C VAL A 308 -8.80 -15.10 4.62
N PRO A 309 -8.86 -14.97 5.96
CA PRO A 309 -9.00 -13.67 6.58
C PRO A 309 -7.72 -12.82 6.50
N GLU A 310 -7.87 -11.50 6.26
CA GLU A 310 -9.16 -10.80 6.12
C GLU A 310 -9.46 -10.47 4.66
N SER A 311 -8.44 -10.49 3.78
CA SER A 311 -8.48 -10.09 2.37
C SER A 311 -9.44 -10.91 1.51
N GLY A 312 -9.51 -12.24 1.73
CA GLY A 312 -10.38 -13.14 0.99
C GLY A 312 -11.87 -13.09 1.38
N ASN A 313 -12.23 -12.51 2.53
CA ASN A 313 -13.58 -12.61 3.07
C ASN A 313 -14.65 -11.97 2.17
N ALA A 314 -14.40 -10.76 1.63
CA ALA A 314 -15.36 -10.08 0.78
C ALA A 314 -15.56 -10.83 -0.57
N ALA A 315 -14.48 -11.32 -1.17
CA ALA A 315 -14.57 -12.12 -2.39
C ALA A 315 -15.27 -13.46 -2.13
N ALA A 316 -15.04 -14.11 -0.98
CA ALA A 316 -15.73 -15.33 -0.59
C ALA A 316 -17.25 -15.11 -0.44
N LEU A 317 -17.64 -13.99 0.18
CA LEU A 317 -19.05 -13.63 0.25
C LEU A 317 -19.64 -13.42 -1.15
N GLY A 318 -18.92 -12.72 -2.05
CA GLY A 318 -19.35 -12.52 -3.44
C GLY A 318 -19.51 -13.83 -4.19
N TYR A 319 -18.58 -14.79 -4.02
CA TYR A 319 -18.67 -16.13 -4.60
C TYR A 319 -19.91 -16.88 -4.10
N ALA A 320 -20.12 -16.88 -2.79
CA ALA A 320 -21.26 -17.55 -2.18
C ALA A 320 -22.61 -16.97 -2.66
N MET A 321 -22.71 -15.63 -2.74
CA MET A 321 -23.92 -14.96 -3.25
C MET A 321 -24.25 -15.35 -4.69
N GLU A 322 -23.26 -15.54 -5.54
CA GLU A 322 -23.46 -15.88 -6.95
C GLU A 322 -23.68 -17.38 -7.16
N SER A 323 -22.94 -18.23 -6.47
CA SER A 323 -23.03 -19.69 -6.63
C SER A 323 -24.20 -20.32 -5.87
N GLY A 324 -24.78 -19.62 -4.87
CA GLY A 324 -25.77 -20.18 -3.96
C GLY A 324 -25.20 -21.17 -2.92
N ILE A 325 -23.87 -21.42 -2.92
CA ILE A 325 -23.21 -22.27 -1.93
C ILE A 325 -23.07 -21.50 -0.61
N PRO A 326 -23.39 -22.11 0.56
CA PRO A 326 -23.33 -21.42 1.83
C PRO A 326 -21.95 -20.80 2.13
N TYR A 327 -21.95 -19.52 2.56
CA TYR A 327 -20.77 -18.89 3.15
C TYR A 327 -20.63 -19.26 4.62
N GLY A 328 -19.41 -19.54 5.06
CA GLY A 328 -19.13 -19.80 6.47
C GLY A 328 -17.72 -19.40 6.90
N THR A 329 -17.52 -19.38 8.20
CA THR A 329 -16.22 -19.11 8.81
C THR A 329 -15.48 -20.42 9.05
N ALA A 330 -14.36 -20.62 8.36
CA ALA A 330 -13.48 -21.76 8.60
C ALA A 330 -12.21 -21.37 9.36
N PHE A 331 -11.88 -20.09 9.42
CA PHE A 331 -10.66 -19.59 10.03
C PHE A 331 -10.93 -18.60 11.15
N VAL A 332 -10.15 -18.72 12.22
CA VAL A 332 -10.11 -17.75 13.31
C VAL A 332 -8.71 -17.13 13.35
N LYS A 333 -8.64 -15.82 13.13
CA LYS A 333 -7.41 -15.06 13.25
C LYS A 333 -7.21 -14.63 14.70
N ASN A 334 -6.04 -14.90 15.26
CA ASN A 334 -5.68 -14.40 16.58
C ASN A 334 -5.32 -12.91 16.51
N SER A 335 -6.25 -12.05 16.90
CA SER A 335 -6.08 -10.59 16.87
C SER A 335 -5.07 -10.06 17.90
N TYR A 336 -4.67 -10.88 18.88
CA TYR A 336 -3.71 -10.49 19.90
C TYR A 336 -2.25 -10.76 19.51
N VAL A 337 -2.02 -11.46 18.41
CA VAL A 337 -0.66 -11.72 17.89
C VAL A 337 -0.30 -10.63 16.91
N GLY A 338 0.47 -9.64 17.38
CA GLY A 338 1.07 -8.60 16.55
C GLY A 338 2.15 -9.16 15.62
N ARG A 339 2.60 -8.39 14.62
CA ARG A 339 3.72 -8.77 13.72
C ARG A 339 5.09 -8.74 14.43
N THR A 340 5.20 -8.08 15.56
CA THR A 340 6.40 -8.00 16.42
C THR A 340 6.70 -9.28 17.20
N PHE A 341 5.91 -10.35 17.01
CA PHE A 341 6.18 -11.61 17.69
C PHE A 341 7.58 -12.13 17.31
N ILE A 342 8.43 -12.35 18.33
CA ILE A 342 9.81 -12.88 18.19
C ILE A 342 9.78 -14.09 17.27
N LYS A 343 10.47 -14.01 16.14
CA LYS A 343 10.54 -15.09 15.15
C LYS A 343 11.27 -16.28 15.80
N PRO A 344 10.62 -17.41 16.02
CA PRO A 344 11.32 -18.62 16.42
C PRO A 344 12.24 -19.10 15.29
N LYS A 345 13.32 -19.85 15.64
CA LYS A 345 14.24 -20.48 14.68
C LYS A 345 13.48 -21.36 13.66
N GLN A 346 14.09 -21.67 12.55
CA GLN A 346 13.57 -22.29 11.31
C GLN A 346 12.53 -23.44 11.44
N SER A 347 12.60 -24.26 12.50
CA SER A 347 11.62 -25.33 12.80
C SER A 347 10.25 -24.85 13.31
N SER A 348 10.05 -23.56 13.48
CA SER A 348 8.86 -22.96 14.11
C SER A 348 8.06 -22.04 13.19
N ARG A 349 8.36 -22.03 11.88
CA ARG A 349 7.64 -21.19 10.89
C ARG A 349 6.20 -21.68 10.66
N GLU A 350 5.97 -22.99 10.61
CA GLU A 350 4.63 -23.59 10.62
C GLU A 350 3.86 -23.19 11.90
N SER A 351 4.56 -23.16 13.03
CA SER A 351 4.01 -22.69 14.30
C SER A 351 3.60 -21.21 14.25
N ALA A 352 4.32 -20.35 13.56
CA ALA A 352 4.01 -18.93 13.46
C ALA A 352 2.69 -18.64 12.70
N VAL A 353 2.39 -19.42 11.64
CA VAL A 353 1.10 -19.31 10.94
C VAL A 353 -0.01 -19.91 11.80
N ARG A 354 0.20 -21.06 12.43
CA ARG A 354 -0.78 -21.68 13.34
C ARG A 354 -1.12 -20.81 14.55
N ILE A 355 -0.17 -20.03 15.07
CA ILE A 355 -0.41 -19.06 16.15
C ILE A 355 -1.33 -17.92 15.68
N LYS A 356 -1.23 -17.53 14.40
CA LYS A 356 -2.01 -16.42 13.83
C LYS A 356 -3.36 -16.85 13.26
N LEU A 357 -3.45 -18.08 12.74
CA LEU A 357 -4.62 -18.55 12.02
C LEU A 357 -4.92 -20.00 12.43
N ASN A 358 -6.11 -20.24 12.97
CA ASN A 358 -6.61 -21.57 13.32
C ASN A 358 -7.80 -21.94 12.46
N VAL A 359 -7.90 -23.24 12.10
CA VAL A 359 -9.07 -23.78 11.39
C VAL A 359 -10.13 -24.26 12.37
N LEU A 360 -11.37 -23.89 12.14
CA LEU A 360 -12.54 -24.44 12.83
C LEU A 360 -12.88 -25.81 12.29
N LYS A 361 -12.40 -26.86 12.96
CA LYS A 361 -12.55 -28.25 12.53
C LYS A 361 -14.02 -28.63 12.30
N GLU A 362 -14.93 -28.22 13.19
CA GLU A 362 -16.36 -28.51 13.09
C GLU A 362 -17.01 -27.88 11.84
N ALA A 363 -16.45 -26.76 11.36
CA ALA A 363 -16.96 -26.08 10.18
C ALA A 363 -16.61 -26.80 8.87
N VAL A 364 -15.48 -27.51 8.82
CA VAL A 364 -14.89 -28.04 7.55
C VAL A 364 -14.86 -29.57 7.49
N ALA A 365 -14.93 -30.29 8.60
CA ALA A 365 -14.79 -31.73 8.62
C ALA A 365 -15.84 -32.43 7.72
N GLY A 366 -15.37 -33.30 6.82
CA GLY A 366 -16.19 -34.07 5.86
C GLY A 366 -16.73 -33.27 4.68
N LYS A 367 -16.47 -31.95 4.61
CA LYS A 367 -17.01 -31.06 3.57
C LYS A 367 -16.05 -30.86 2.40
N ARG A 368 -16.62 -30.58 1.22
CA ARG A 368 -15.93 -29.96 0.09
C ARG A 368 -15.91 -28.44 0.33
N VAL A 369 -14.74 -27.87 0.43
CA VAL A 369 -14.56 -26.45 0.80
C VAL A 369 -14.01 -25.65 -0.38
N ILE A 370 -14.67 -24.55 -0.73
CA ILE A 370 -14.10 -23.52 -1.61
C ILE A 370 -13.38 -22.51 -0.73
N MET A 371 -12.08 -22.43 -0.87
CA MET A 371 -11.22 -21.46 -0.19
C MET A 371 -10.94 -20.30 -1.13
N ILE A 372 -11.34 -19.09 -0.73
CA ILE A 372 -11.08 -17.87 -1.49
C ILE A 372 -9.93 -17.10 -0.82
N ASP A 373 -8.89 -16.75 -1.59
CA ASP A 373 -7.81 -15.85 -1.16
C ASP A 373 -7.60 -14.74 -2.20
N ASP A 374 -6.86 -13.70 -1.84
CA ASP A 374 -6.60 -12.55 -2.72
C ASP A 374 -5.57 -12.88 -3.80
N SER A 375 -4.48 -13.56 -3.47
CA SER A 375 -3.35 -13.80 -4.36
C SER A 375 -2.48 -14.98 -3.94
N ILE A 376 -1.71 -15.51 -4.89
CA ILE A 376 -0.60 -16.46 -4.64
C ILE A 376 0.67 -15.85 -5.22
N VAL A 377 1.70 -15.66 -4.39
CA VAL A 377 3.01 -15.16 -4.82
C VAL A 377 4.01 -16.31 -4.93
N ARG A 378 4.45 -16.87 -3.80
CA ARG A 378 5.40 -18.00 -3.74
C ARG A 378 4.73 -19.35 -3.49
N GLY A 379 3.47 -19.37 -3.08
CA GLY A 379 2.65 -20.55 -2.87
C GLY A 379 2.81 -21.24 -1.52
N THR A 380 3.79 -20.88 -0.70
CA THR A 380 4.06 -21.55 0.59
C THR A 380 2.96 -21.32 1.62
N THR A 381 2.40 -20.11 1.69
CA THR A 381 1.25 -19.81 2.56
C THR A 381 0.01 -20.55 2.12
N SER A 382 -0.30 -20.55 0.82
CA SER A 382 -1.47 -21.25 0.28
C SER A 382 -1.38 -22.75 0.52
N ALA A 383 -0.21 -23.37 0.29
CA ALA A 383 0.02 -24.79 0.57
C ALA A 383 -0.20 -25.12 2.05
N LEU A 384 0.27 -24.25 2.96
CA LEU A 384 0.07 -24.46 4.39
C LEU A 384 -1.40 -24.34 4.78
N ILE A 385 -2.14 -23.36 4.25
CA ILE A 385 -3.57 -23.18 4.55
C ILE A 385 -4.38 -24.36 4.01
N VAL A 386 -4.10 -24.83 2.79
CA VAL A 386 -4.73 -26.05 2.21
C VAL A 386 -4.45 -27.26 3.12
N LYS A 387 -3.18 -27.44 3.56
CA LYS A 387 -2.82 -28.51 4.49
C LYS A 387 -3.59 -28.40 5.81
N MET A 388 -3.73 -27.19 6.37
CA MET A 388 -4.49 -26.97 7.61
C MET A 388 -5.97 -27.36 7.47
N LEU A 389 -6.61 -27.06 6.34
CA LEU A 389 -7.99 -27.48 6.05
C LEU A 389 -8.10 -29.00 5.95
N ARG A 390 -7.14 -29.66 5.28
CA ARG A 390 -7.09 -31.11 5.19
C ARG A 390 -6.86 -31.77 6.55
N ASP A 391 -5.91 -31.26 7.33
CA ASP A 391 -5.64 -31.75 8.69
C ASP A 391 -6.87 -31.59 9.61
N ALA A 392 -7.72 -30.59 9.35
CA ALA A 392 -9.00 -30.39 10.01
C ALA A 392 -10.13 -31.29 9.50
N GLY A 393 -9.88 -32.12 8.48
CA GLY A 393 -10.81 -33.11 7.96
C GLY A 393 -11.64 -32.68 6.75
N ALA A 394 -11.28 -31.60 6.06
CA ALA A 394 -11.92 -31.23 4.78
C ALA A 394 -11.74 -32.40 3.77
N ARG A 395 -12.83 -32.77 3.09
CA ARG A 395 -12.83 -33.84 2.09
C ARG A 395 -12.18 -33.39 0.79
N GLU A 396 -12.51 -32.20 0.35
CA GLU A 396 -11.93 -31.54 -0.83
C GLU A 396 -11.66 -30.08 -0.51
N VAL A 397 -10.60 -29.50 -1.11
CA VAL A 397 -10.23 -28.10 -1.00
C VAL A 397 -10.05 -27.49 -2.40
N HIS A 398 -11.01 -26.68 -2.81
CA HIS A 398 -11.03 -25.98 -4.07
C HIS A 398 -10.54 -24.54 -3.85
N VAL A 399 -9.42 -24.16 -4.44
CA VAL A 399 -8.84 -22.84 -4.27
C VAL A 399 -9.28 -21.89 -5.38
N ARG A 400 -9.71 -20.70 -5.01
CA ARG A 400 -10.09 -19.60 -5.92
C ARG A 400 -9.39 -18.34 -5.51
N ILE A 401 -8.67 -17.72 -6.43
CA ILE A 401 -7.85 -16.54 -6.19
C ILE A 401 -8.48 -15.34 -6.89
N SER A 402 -8.76 -14.27 -6.12
CA SER A 402 -9.44 -13.06 -6.62
C SER A 402 -8.53 -12.09 -7.38
N ALA A 403 -7.35 -12.55 -7.77
CA ALA A 403 -6.42 -11.90 -8.70
C ALA A 403 -6.02 -12.88 -9.81
N PRO A 404 -5.52 -12.40 -10.97
CA PRO A 404 -4.76 -13.23 -11.91
C PRO A 404 -3.44 -13.70 -11.31
N PRO A 405 -2.77 -14.71 -11.92
CA PRO A 405 -1.46 -15.16 -11.44
C PRO A 405 -0.40 -14.05 -11.63
N PHE A 406 0.45 -13.87 -10.62
CA PHE A 406 1.62 -13.01 -10.74
C PHE A 406 2.67 -13.65 -11.63
N LEU A 407 3.02 -12.97 -12.73
CA LEU A 407 3.99 -13.43 -13.70
C LEU A 407 5.23 -12.53 -13.77
N HIS A 408 5.10 -11.26 -13.37
CA HIS A 408 6.15 -10.25 -13.48
C HIS A 408 6.29 -9.43 -12.19
N PRO A 409 7.50 -8.89 -11.90
CA PRO A 409 7.73 -8.05 -10.75
C PRO A 409 7.01 -6.71 -10.86
N CYS A 410 6.79 -6.04 -9.73
CA CYS A 410 6.28 -4.66 -9.70
C CYS A 410 7.42 -3.67 -9.52
N TYR A 411 7.37 -2.52 -10.24
CA TYR A 411 8.32 -1.42 -10.10
C TYR A 411 7.70 -0.15 -9.51
N PHE A 412 6.39 -0.17 -9.20
CA PHE A 412 5.59 0.99 -8.82
C PHE A 412 5.18 1.01 -7.34
N GLY A 413 5.96 0.31 -6.51
CA GLY A 413 5.81 0.38 -5.06
C GLY A 413 5.19 -0.86 -4.40
N THR A 414 4.83 -1.91 -5.15
CA THR A 414 4.43 -3.20 -4.57
C THR A 414 5.64 -4.14 -4.49
N ASP A 415 5.87 -4.74 -3.32
CA ASP A 415 6.97 -5.70 -3.12
C ASP A 415 6.65 -7.06 -3.77
N ILE A 416 6.51 -7.08 -5.10
CA ILE A 416 6.43 -8.30 -5.89
C ILE A 416 7.84 -8.66 -6.32
N PRO A 417 8.34 -9.84 -5.90
CA PRO A 417 9.72 -10.24 -6.11
C PRO A 417 10.06 -10.51 -7.58
N SER A 418 11.31 -10.81 -7.85
CA SER A 418 11.79 -11.26 -9.17
C SER A 418 11.05 -12.49 -9.67
N GLU A 419 11.00 -12.67 -10.99
CA GLU A 419 10.23 -13.72 -11.67
C GLU A 419 10.54 -15.14 -11.18
N ASP A 420 11.79 -15.41 -10.82
CA ASP A 420 12.26 -16.71 -10.28
C ASP A 420 11.60 -17.09 -8.94
N GLN A 421 11.10 -16.10 -8.19
CA GLN A 421 10.40 -16.31 -6.92
C GLN A 421 8.88 -16.40 -7.06
N LEU A 422 8.33 -16.10 -8.24
CA LEU A 422 6.89 -16.18 -8.52
C LEU A 422 6.49 -17.62 -8.87
N ILE A 423 5.59 -18.21 -8.06
CA ILE A 423 5.20 -19.62 -8.27
C ILE A 423 4.58 -19.85 -9.64
N ALA A 424 3.84 -18.88 -10.16
CA ALA A 424 3.13 -19.01 -11.43
C ALA A 424 4.03 -18.71 -12.66
N HIS A 425 5.21 -18.10 -12.46
CA HIS A 425 6.12 -17.81 -13.56
C HIS A 425 6.69 -19.13 -14.14
N GLY A 426 6.46 -19.33 -15.45
CA GLY A 426 6.90 -20.53 -16.15
C GLY A 426 6.17 -21.84 -15.78
N ARG A 427 5.06 -21.76 -15.03
CA ARG A 427 4.25 -22.93 -14.65
C ARG A 427 2.79 -22.79 -15.08
N THR A 428 2.18 -23.93 -15.36
CA THR A 428 0.74 -24.02 -15.59
C THR A 428 -0.04 -23.93 -14.28
N VAL A 429 -1.33 -23.60 -14.38
CA VAL A 429 -2.23 -23.56 -13.21
C VAL A 429 -2.30 -24.94 -12.52
N ASP A 430 -2.25 -26.03 -13.30
CA ASP A 430 -2.27 -27.38 -12.73
C ASP A 430 -0.99 -27.71 -11.95
N GLU A 431 0.18 -27.30 -12.41
CA GLU A 431 1.42 -27.46 -11.66
C GLU A 431 1.39 -26.66 -10.36
N VAL A 432 0.87 -25.42 -10.39
CA VAL A 432 0.69 -24.63 -9.17
C VAL A 432 -0.31 -25.30 -8.22
N ARG A 433 -1.43 -25.83 -8.73
CA ARG A 433 -2.43 -26.59 -7.98
C ARG A 433 -1.79 -27.77 -7.24
N GLU A 434 -0.95 -28.54 -7.94
CA GLU A 434 -0.24 -29.68 -7.34
C GLU A 434 0.71 -29.25 -6.23
N ILE A 435 1.47 -28.18 -6.45
CA ILE A 435 2.42 -27.63 -5.45
C ILE A 435 1.69 -27.21 -4.17
N ILE A 436 0.53 -26.53 -4.29
CA ILE A 436 -0.23 -26.10 -3.11
C ILE A 436 -1.11 -27.20 -2.51
N GLY A 437 -1.25 -28.37 -3.18
CA GLY A 437 -2.01 -29.51 -2.70
C GLY A 437 -3.54 -29.37 -2.76
N ALA A 438 -4.05 -28.50 -3.63
CA ALA A 438 -5.48 -28.30 -3.83
C ALA A 438 -6.10 -29.32 -4.80
N ASP A 439 -7.41 -29.59 -4.66
CA ASP A 439 -8.14 -30.43 -5.61
C ASP A 439 -8.38 -29.69 -6.93
N THR A 440 -8.73 -28.41 -6.86
CA THR A 440 -8.81 -27.50 -8.02
C THR A 440 -8.26 -26.13 -7.68
N LEU A 441 -7.70 -25.45 -8.67
CA LEU A 441 -7.22 -24.07 -8.56
C LEU A 441 -7.74 -23.27 -9.74
N SER A 442 -8.23 -22.05 -9.48
CA SER A 442 -8.55 -21.07 -10.51
C SER A 442 -8.24 -19.66 -10.03
N PHE A 443 -7.83 -18.82 -10.96
CA PHE A 443 -7.55 -17.41 -10.76
C PHE A 443 -8.63 -16.56 -11.43
N LEU A 444 -8.80 -15.33 -10.93
CA LEU A 444 -9.63 -14.33 -11.60
C LEU A 444 -9.07 -14.06 -13.01
N ARG A 445 -9.94 -14.00 -14.00
CA ARG A 445 -9.52 -13.67 -15.37
C ARG A 445 -9.12 -12.21 -15.47
N GLN A 446 -8.11 -11.93 -16.28
CA GLN A 446 -7.59 -10.59 -16.48
C GLN A 446 -8.64 -9.61 -17.01
N GLU A 447 -9.53 -10.05 -17.89
CA GLU A 447 -10.60 -9.24 -18.48
C GLU A 447 -11.62 -8.74 -17.43
N ARG A 448 -11.67 -9.37 -16.26
CA ARG A 448 -12.55 -8.97 -15.16
C ARG A 448 -12.02 -7.80 -14.33
N LEU A 449 -10.73 -7.49 -14.45
CA LEU A 449 -10.08 -6.46 -13.62
C LEU A 449 -10.65 -5.06 -13.88
N SER A 450 -10.88 -4.67 -15.14
CA SER A 450 -11.47 -3.37 -15.46
C SER A 450 -12.91 -3.28 -14.93
N GLN A 451 -13.69 -4.36 -15.09
CA GLN A 451 -15.06 -4.43 -14.57
C GLN A 451 -15.10 -4.33 -13.03
N MET A 452 -14.13 -4.94 -12.35
CA MET A 452 -13.98 -4.84 -10.89
C MET A 452 -13.68 -3.39 -10.46
N ALA A 453 -12.91 -2.66 -11.24
CA ALA A 453 -12.54 -1.25 -11.03
C ALA A 453 -13.53 -0.26 -11.67
N SER A 454 -14.78 -0.68 -11.97
CA SER A 454 -15.81 0.16 -12.60
C SER A 454 -15.35 0.79 -13.93
N GLU A 455 -14.68 0.00 -14.77
CA GLU A 455 -14.11 0.36 -16.09
C GLU A 455 -13.06 1.48 -16.04
N ARG A 456 -12.48 1.76 -14.88
CA ARG A 456 -11.37 2.69 -14.76
C ARG A 456 -10.09 2.10 -15.34
N PRO A 457 -9.21 2.91 -15.99
CA PRO A 457 -7.89 2.45 -16.41
C PRO A 457 -7.06 2.00 -15.20
N VAL A 458 -6.52 0.77 -15.28
CA VAL A 458 -5.76 0.15 -14.20
C VAL A 458 -4.42 -0.40 -14.68
N CYS A 459 -3.41 -0.31 -13.83
CA CYS A 459 -2.14 -1.01 -14.04
C CYS A 459 -2.31 -2.48 -13.69
N THR A 460 -1.97 -3.35 -14.64
CA THR A 460 -1.99 -4.82 -14.51
C THR A 460 -0.64 -5.44 -14.83
N ALA A 461 0.44 -4.65 -14.80
CA ALA A 461 1.77 -5.05 -15.26
C ALA A 461 2.33 -6.29 -14.56
N CYS A 462 2.06 -6.45 -13.26
CA CYS A 462 2.46 -7.63 -12.49
C CYS A 462 1.83 -8.95 -12.99
N PHE A 463 0.72 -8.88 -13.73
CA PHE A 463 0.05 -10.03 -14.34
C PHE A 463 0.40 -10.20 -15.81
N THR A 464 0.70 -9.11 -16.53
CA THR A 464 0.75 -9.08 -18.01
C THR A 464 2.13 -8.78 -18.57
N GLY A 465 3.04 -8.19 -17.79
CA GLY A 465 4.29 -7.62 -18.31
C GLY A 465 4.14 -6.30 -19.06
N ASN A 466 2.91 -5.79 -19.25
CA ASN A 466 2.65 -4.54 -19.94
C ASN A 466 2.77 -3.37 -18.96
N TYR A 467 3.96 -2.82 -18.81
CA TYR A 467 4.22 -1.70 -17.91
C TYR A 467 3.77 -0.38 -18.54
N PRO A 468 3.04 0.48 -17.79
CA PRO A 468 2.57 1.78 -18.32
C PRO A 468 3.70 2.78 -18.59
N MET A 469 4.89 2.55 -18.05
CA MET A 469 6.13 3.27 -18.35
C MET A 469 7.30 2.30 -18.32
N GLU A 470 8.42 2.71 -18.93
CA GLU A 470 9.64 1.90 -19.00
C GLU A 470 10.12 1.50 -17.59
N PRO A 471 10.25 0.19 -17.34
CA PRO A 471 10.77 -0.28 -16.05
C PRO A 471 12.27 0.07 -15.93
N PRO A 472 12.81 0.14 -14.68
CA PRO A 472 14.24 0.36 -14.49
C PRO A 472 15.04 -0.80 -15.08
N SER A 473 16.25 -0.53 -15.59
CA SER A 473 17.18 -1.59 -15.98
C SER A 473 17.43 -2.54 -14.80
N GLN A 474 17.46 -3.86 -15.03
CA GLN A 474 17.38 -4.92 -13.99
C GLN A 474 18.42 -4.81 -12.86
N ASP A 475 19.54 -4.14 -13.08
CA ASP A 475 20.64 -4.06 -12.12
C ASP A 475 20.47 -3.02 -10.99
N ILE A 476 19.34 -2.32 -10.93
CA ILE A 476 19.19 -1.12 -10.09
C ILE A 476 18.45 -1.39 -8.78
N ARG A 477 17.72 -2.50 -8.64
CA ARG A 477 17.08 -2.90 -7.37
C ARG A 477 18.18 -3.23 -6.34
N GLY A 478 18.27 -2.42 -5.28
CA GLY A 478 19.26 -2.61 -4.21
C GLY A 478 20.63 -1.93 -4.44
N SER A 479 20.83 -1.17 -5.52
CA SER A 479 22.09 -0.47 -5.78
C SER A 479 22.44 0.61 -4.73
N TYR A 480 21.50 0.99 -3.88
CA TYR A 480 21.68 1.95 -2.77
C TYR A 480 21.97 1.30 -1.42
N GLU A 481 21.96 -0.04 -1.33
CA GLU A 481 22.15 -0.78 -0.08
C GLU A 481 23.63 -1.12 0.21
N LYS A 482 24.59 -0.44 -0.44
CA LYS A 482 26.03 -0.64 -0.21
C LYS A 482 26.58 0.35 0.79
#